data_955a0bd32091f6ccdf0b62d206fc3b8a
#
_entry.id   955a0bd32091f6ccdf0b62d206fc3b8a
#
_cell.length_a   1.000
_cell.length_b   1.000
_cell.length_c   1.000
_cell.angle_alpha   90.00
_cell.angle_beta   90.00
_cell.angle_gamma   90.00
#
_symmetry.space_group_name_H-M   'P 1'
#
loop_
_entity.id
_entity.type
_entity.pdbx_description
1 polymer ?
#
loop_
_entity_poly.entity_id
_entity_poly.type
_entity_poly.pdbx_seq_one_letter_code
_entity_poly.pdbx_strand_id
1 'polypeptide(L)'
;MRRKGTILLIIWASVATLLVVGLVAYELVRTIGKSNLESKSVTSAPVMESEGTNNVTSSSYDATVSWQDDWVRYNGNIYDYNENITTFLIMGIDKTDDVIEVSEGTDGGQADALFLLVINPDKQKIQVIGINRNTMTDVDIYDEYGSYVTTQIAQIAVQHGFGDGVEESCKYQVNAVSNMFYQLPIHGYAAINMSAIPTINDSIGGVTVDVLEDLTKWDKSLVKGEKVHLEGESAYYYIKARDINIYGSSDSRYDRQKQYLNLFIATARLQAQNDPTLIVDVYNSIASQMTTDITVDELSYLMSNTSGYSFGADDFISIDGETKMGDKYEEFYVDEDDLYQKIIDVFYEKVEGVN
;
A
#
# COMPACT_ATOMS: atom_id res chain seq x y z
N MET A 1 18.26 46.77 -37.02
CA MET A 1 17.23 45.72 -36.96
C MET A 1 17.78 44.27 -36.97
N ARG A 2 18.82 43.93 -37.75
CA ARG A 2 19.37 42.55 -37.82
C ARG A 2 19.85 41.95 -36.48
N ARG A 3 20.51 42.71 -35.60
CA ARG A 3 21.06 42.22 -34.30
C ARG A 3 19.96 41.76 -33.31
N LYS A 4 18.80 42.41 -33.28
CA LYS A 4 17.70 42.02 -32.36
C LYS A 4 17.08 40.70 -32.77
N GLY A 5 16.97 40.41 -34.08
CA GLY A 5 16.42 39.15 -34.57
C GLY A 5 17.36 37.97 -34.29
N THR A 6 18.67 38.17 -34.39
CA THR A 6 19.68 37.13 -34.08
C THR A 6 19.68 36.75 -32.59
N ILE A 7 19.55 37.74 -31.70
CA ILE A 7 19.49 37.51 -30.24
C ILE A 7 18.20 36.74 -29.89
N LEU A 8 17.07 37.08 -30.50
CA LEU A 8 15.79 36.40 -30.29
C LEU A 8 15.85 34.93 -30.76
N LEU A 9 16.48 34.66 -31.90
CA LEU A 9 16.70 33.30 -32.41
C LEU A 9 17.60 32.46 -31.51
N ILE A 10 18.66 33.06 -30.94
CA ILE A 10 19.54 32.35 -30.00
C ILE A 10 18.77 32.02 -28.71
N ILE A 11 17.97 32.93 -28.18
CA ILE A 11 17.14 32.67 -26.99
C ILE A 11 16.15 31.53 -27.27
N TRP A 12 15.43 31.56 -28.39
CA TRP A 12 14.51 30.47 -28.77
C TRP A 12 15.20 29.13 -28.97
N ALA A 13 16.38 29.12 -29.59
CA ALA A 13 17.18 27.91 -29.76
C ALA A 13 17.67 27.36 -28.42
N SER A 14 18.07 28.23 -27.48
CA SER A 14 18.46 27.82 -26.12
C SER A 14 17.31 27.26 -25.33
N VAL A 15 16.14 27.90 -25.40
CA VAL A 15 14.91 27.39 -24.75
C VAL A 15 14.48 26.04 -25.34
N ALA A 16 14.51 25.90 -26.66
CA ALA A 16 14.18 24.65 -27.35
C ALA A 16 15.19 23.53 -26.95
N THR A 17 16.48 23.85 -26.86
CA THR A 17 17.49 22.88 -26.42
C THR A 17 17.27 22.46 -24.97
N LEU A 18 16.95 23.39 -24.06
CA LEU A 18 16.65 23.07 -22.66
C LEU A 18 15.38 22.20 -22.54
N LEU A 19 14.34 22.48 -23.34
CA LEU A 19 13.13 21.63 -23.38
C LEU A 19 13.44 20.23 -23.89
N VAL A 20 14.23 20.07 -24.94
CA VAL A 20 14.63 18.76 -25.46
C VAL A 20 15.48 18.01 -24.42
N VAL A 21 16.43 18.67 -23.78
CA VAL A 21 17.25 18.05 -22.73
C VAL A 21 16.38 17.63 -21.54
N GLY A 22 15.42 18.47 -21.15
CA GLY A 22 14.47 18.14 -20.08
C GLY A 22 13.58 16.93 -20.43
N LEU A 23 13.08 16.86 -21.65
CA LEU A 23 12.30 15.70 -22.12
C LEU A 23 13.13 14.41 -22.18
N VAL A 24 14.37 14.49 -22.67
CA VAL A 24 15.27 13.33 -22.70
C VAL A 24 15.62 12.88 -21.28
N ALA A 25 15.88 13.79 -20.36
CA ALA A 25 16.14 13.46 -18.97
C ALA A 25 14.90 12.79 -18.32
N TYR A 26 13.71 13.33 -18.55
CA TYR A 26 12.45 12.74 -18.07
C TYR A 26 12.24 11.31 -18.60
N GLU A 27 12.42 11.09 -19.90
CA GLU A 27 12.28 9.75 -20.49
C GLU A 27 13.35 8.77 -20.00
N LEU A 28 14.56 9.24 -19.71
CA LEU A 28 15.60 8.42 -19.09
C LEU A 28 15.22 7.99 -17.68
N VAL A 29 14.80 8.91 -16.83
CA VAL A 29 14.35 8.62 -15.46
C VAL A 29 13.21 7.61 -15.50
N ARG A 30 12.21 7.84 -16.35
CA ARG A 30 11.08 6.94 -16.53
C ARG A 30 11.49 5.53 -17.00
N THR A 31 12.45 5.44 -17.92
CA THR A 31 12.94 4.15 -18.43
C THR A 31 13.73 3.40 -17.37
N ILE A 32 14.55 4.10 -16.59
CA ILE A 32 15.29 3.51 -15.45
C ILE A 32 14.30 3.00 -14.40
N GLY A 33 13.32 3.81 -14.00
CA GLY A 33 12.31 3.44 -13.03
C GLY A 33 11.52 2.20 -13.47
N LYS A 34 11.14 2.12 -14.75
CA LYS A 34 10.51 0.92 -15.32
C LYS A 34 11.40 -0.32 -15.17
N SER A 35 12.67 -0.21 -15.59
CA SER A 35 13.62 -1.33 -15.53
C SER A 35 13.88 -1.80 -14.11
N ASN A 36 13.94 -0.87 -13.15
CA ASN A 36 14.11 -1.19 -11.74
C ASN A 36 12.92 -1.97 -11.19
N LEU A 37 11.69 -1.53 -11.46
CA LEU A 37 10.48 -2.24 -11.06
C LEU A 37 10.39 -3.63 -11.71
N GLU A 38 10.66 -3.74 -13.01
CA GLU A 38 10.69 -5.04 -13.70
C GLU A 38 11.74 -5.99 -13.09
N SER A 39 12.86 -5.48 -12.59
CA SER A 39 13.87 -6.29 -11.92
C SER A 39 13.45 -6.80 -10.53
N LYS A 40 12.50 -6.14 -9.89
CA LYS A 40 11.90 -6.53 -8.61
C LYS A 40 10.71 -7.47 -8.80
N SER A 41 10.20 -7.62 -10.03
CA SER A 41 9.01 -8.44 -10.28
C SER A 41 9.29 -9.90 -9.92
N VAL A 42 8.49 -10.42 -9.00
CA VAL A 42 8.43 -11.83 -8.62
C VAL A 42 7.21 -12.40 -9.34
N THR A 43 7.44 -13.31 -10.27
CA THR A 43 6.40 -13.87 -11.15
C THR A 43 5.70 -15.10 -10.56
N SER A 44 6.02 -15.51 -9.33
CA SER A 44 5.38 -16.66 -8.71
C SER A 44 3.98 -16.33 -8.19
N ALA A 45 3.00 -17.12 -8.60
CA ALA A 45 1.64 -17.04 -8.07
C ALA A 45 1.60 -17.33 -6.56
N PRO A 46 0.60 -16.77 -5.84
CA PRO A 46 0.33 -17.17 -4.45
C PRO A 46 0.12 -18.68 -4.31
N VAL A 47 0.59 -19.25 -3.19
CA VAL A 47 0.46 -20.70 -2.91
C VAL A 47 -0.92 -20.99 -2.36
N MET A 48 -1.92 -21.03 -3.24
CA MET A 48 -3.32 -21.27 -2.87
C MET A 48 -3.71 -22.72 -3.10
N GLU A 49 -4.48 -23.30 -2.17
CA GLU A 49 -5.03 -24.64 -2.34
C GLU A 49 -6.21 -24.62 -3.33
N SER A 50 -6.10 -25.40 -4.41
CA SER A 50 -7.21 -25.56 -5.36
C SER A 50 -8.32 -26.45 -4.76
N GLU A 51 -9.59 -26.04 -4.91
CA GLU A 51 -10.72 -26.88 -4.55
C GLU A 51 -10.62 -28.24 -5.25
N GLY A 52 -10.84 -29.32 -4.49
CA GLY A 52 -10.93 -30.68 -5.03
C GLY A 52 -9.63 -31.47 -5.16
N THR A 53 -8.46 -30.94 -4.69
CA THR A 53 -7.21 -31.70 -4.71
C THR A 53 -7.21 -32.93 -3.77
N ASN A 54 -8.13 -32.97 -2.79
CA ASN A 54 -8.21 -34.07 -1.83
C ASN A 54 -8.98 -35.32 -2.33
N ASN A 55 -9.61 -35.32 -3.54
CA ASN A 55 -10.39 -36.43 -4.06
C ASN A 55 -10.42 -36.53 -5.60
N VAL A 56 -9.30 -36.33 -6.28
CA VAL A 56 -9.27 -36.63 -7.73
C VAL A 56 -8.98 -38.10 -7.97
N THR A 57 -10.01 -38.95 -7.77
CA THR A 57 -10.13 -40.14 -8.60
C THR A 57 -10.42 -39.66 -10.03
N SER A 58 -9.48 -39.95 -10.90
CA SER A 58 -9.50 -39.71 -12.34
C SER A 58 -10.87 -40.03 -13.00
N SER A 59 -11.74 -39.06 -13.09
CA SER A 59 -12.96 -39.21 -13.92
C SER A 59 -13.27 -37.89 -14.63
N SER A 60 -12.98 -37.90 -15.93
CA SER A 60 -13.41 -36.94 -16.97
C SER A 60 -12.83 -35.51 -16.90
N TYR A 61 -11.51 -35.37 -16.98
CA TYR A 61 -10.92 -34.18 -17.56
C TYR A 61 -10.92 -34.33 -19.09
N ASP A 62 -11.36 -33.28 -19.79
CA ASP A 62 -11.11 -33.19 -21.21
C ASP A 62 -9.58 -33.16 -21.41
N ALA A 63 -9.02 -34.21 -22.01
CA ALA A 63 -7.58 -34.45 -22.15
C ALA A 63 -6.89 -33.43 -23.09
N THR A 64 -7.55 -32.34 -23.40
CA THR A 64 -7.09 -31.29 -24.35
C THR A 64 -6.50 -30.08 -23.67
N VAL A 65 -6.68 -29.86 -22.35
CA VAL A 65 -6.16 -28.71 -21.63
C VAL A 65 -5.02 -29.14 -20.71
N SER A 66 -3.82 -28.61 -20.96
CA SER A 66 -2.64 -28.77 -20.10
C SER A 66 -2.79 -27.82 -18.90
N TRP A 67 -2.84 -28.37 -17.68
CA TRP A 67 -2.83 -27.58 -16.46
C TRP A 67 -1.55 -26.74 -16.36
N GLN A 68 -1.68 -25.47 -15.95
CA GLN A 68 -0.55 -24.57 -15.73
C GLN A 68 -0.31 -24.40 -14.23
N ASP A 69 0.94 -24.16 -13.84
CA ASP A 69 1.35 -24.10 -12.44
C ASP A 69 0.70 -22.94 -11.66
N ASP A 70 0.36 -21.85 -12.37
CA ASP A 70 -0.25 -20.64 -11.78
C ASP A 70 -1.79 -20.68 -11.77
N TRP A 71 -2.37 -21.80 -12.18
CA TRP A 71 -3.81 -21.97 -12.20
C TRP A 71 -4.35 -22.45 -10.86
N VAL A 72 -5.48 -21.87 -10.46
CA VAL A 72 -6.24 -22.23 -9.27
C VAL A 72 -7.66 -22.60 -9.67
N ARG A 73 -8.19 -23.66 -9.07
CA ARG A 73 -9.61 -23.99 -9.19
C ARG A 73 -10.37 -23.43 -7.99
N TYR A 74 -11.38 -22.61 -8.27
CA TYR A 74 -12.25 -22.01 -7.25
C TYR A 74 -13.70 -21.91 -7.75
N ASN A 75 -14.67 -22.31 -6.91
CA ASN A 75 -16.10 -22.30 -7.23
C ASN A 75 -16.41 -22.93 -8.61
N GLY A 76 -15.76 -24.06 -8.93
CA GLY A 76 -15.96 -24.80 -10.17
C GLY A 76 -15.39 -24.15 -11.43
N ASN A 77 -14.69 -23.03 -11.32
CA ASN A 77 -14.01 -22.35 -12.42
C ASN A 77 -12.48 -22.47 -12.25
N ILE A 78 -11.77 -22.23 -13.34
CA ILE A 78 -10.30 -22.14 -13.34
C ILE A 78 -9.91 -20.66 -13.48
N TYR A 79 -8.93 -20.25 -12.70
CA TYR A 79 -8.40 -18.89 -12.69
C TYR A 79 -6.89 -18.92 -12.86
N ASP A 80 -6.38 -17.97 -13.61
CA ASP A 80 -4.97 -17.77 -13.94
C ASP A 80 -4.44 -16.54 -13.21
N TYR A 81 -3.27 -16.66 -12.58
CA TYR A 81 -2.66 -15.53 -11.86
C TYR A 81 -2.18 -14.46 -12.84
N ASN A 82 -2.50 -13.21 -12.55
CA ASN A 82 -2.07 -12.09 -13.39
C ASN A 82 -0.70 -11.56 -12.94
N GLU A 83 0.36 -12.04 -13.57
CA GLU A 83 1.75 -11.66 -13.29
C GLU A 83 2.07 -10.18 -13.59
N ASN A 84 1.20 -9.47 -14.33
CA ASN A 84 1.39 -8.05 -14.64
C ASN A 84 1.04 -7.12 -13.47
N ILE A 85 0.35 -7.65 -12.45
CA ILE A 85 -0.04 -6.85 -11.29
C ILE A 85 1.19 -6.51 -10.44
N THR A 86 1.29 -5.24 -10.06
CA THR A 86 2.34 -4.77 -9.15
C THR A 86 1.72 -4.36 -7.81
N THR A 87 2.33 -4.77 -6.71
CA THR A 87 1.85 -4.54 -5.35
C THR A 87 2.87 -3.78 -4.50
N PHE A 88 2.39 -2.86 -3.67
CA PHE A 88 3.22 -2.11 -2.74
C PHE A 88 2.58 -2.10 -1.35
N LEU A 89 3.36 -2.39 -0.32
CA LEU A 89 2.90 -2.31 1.06
C LEU A 89 3.16 -0.91 1.63
N ILE A 90 2.10 -0.20 1.95
CA ILE A 90 2.16 1.12 2.60
C ILE A 90 1.86 0.93 4.08
N MET A 91 2.77 1.39 4.93
CA MET A 91 2.72 1.21 6.37
C MET A 91 2.74 2.56 7.09
N GLY A 92 1.85 2.75 8.05
CA GLY A 92 1.91 3.86 9.01
C GLY A 92 2.50 3.38 10.33
N ILE A 93 3.70 3.86 10.67
CA ILE A 93 4.43 3.44 11.86
C ILE A 93 4.11 4.36 13.04
N ASP A 94 3.88 3.82 14.21
CA ASP A 94 3.48 4.56 15.43
C ASP A 94 4.64 5.35 16.08
N LYS A 95 5.55 5.86 15.26
CA LYS A 95 6.65 6.75 15.64
C LYS A 95 6.33 8.20 15.30
N THR A 96 6.88 9.13 16.08
CA THR A 96 6.64 10.57 15.94
C THR A 96 7.89 11.37 15.61
N ASP A 97 9.05 10.73 15.59
CA ASP A 97 10.33 11.34 15.25
C ASP A 97 10.79 10.94 13.84
N ASP A 98 11.93 11.45 13.42
CA ASP A 98 12.61 10.96 12.22
C ASP A 98 12.91 9.46 12.36
N VAL A 99 13.06 8.78 11.22
CA VAL A 99 13.43 7.37 11.20
C VAL A 99 14.83 7.22 11.78
N ILE A 100 14.96 6.38 12.80
CA ILE A 100 16.21 6.07 13.47
C ILE A 100 16.36 4.55 13.56
N GLU A 101 17.52 4.05 13.13
CA GLU A 101 17.86 2.65 13.32
C GLU A 101 17.99 2.35 14.82
N VAL A 102 17.29 1.30 15.25
CA VAL A 102 17.34 0.82 16.64
C VAL A 102 18.28 -0.39 16.71
N SER A 103 19.17 -0.38 17.65
CA SER A 103 20.25 -1.39 17.73
C SER A 103 19.91 -2.56 18.67
N GLU A 104 18.82 -2.46 19.45
CA GLU A 104 18.47 -3.45 20.47
C GLU A 104 16.94 -3.54 20.64
N GLY A 105 16.44 -4.77 20.79
CA GLY A 105 15.06 -5.04 21.22
C GLY A 105 13.98 -4.92 20.16
N THR A 106 12.74 -4.75 20.62
CA THR A 106 11.51 -4.66 19.81
C THR A 106 11.03 -3.22 19.65
N ASP A 107 11.92 -2.26 19.56
CA ASP A 107 11.59 -0.83 19.55
C ASP A 107 11.46 -0.22 18.15
N GLY A 108 11.37 -1.06 17.12
CA GLY A 108 11.21 -0.64 15.72
C GLY A 108 9.88 0.08 15.41
N GLY A 109 8.95 0.10 16.36
CA GLY A 109 7.59 0.66 16.18
C GLY A 109 6.62 -0.34 15.55
N GLN A 110 5.32 -0.15 15.79
CA GLN A 110 4.26 -1.00 15.24
C GLN A 110 3.69 -0.39 13.96
N ALA A 111 3.31 -1.25 13.02
CA ALA A 111 2.60 -0.84 11.81
C ALA A 111 1.10 -0.64 12.14
N ASP A 112 0.75 0.56 12.60
CA ASP A 112 -0.61 0.93 13.04
C ASP A 112 -1.59 1.11 11.88
N ALA A 113 -1.11 1.23 10.65
CA ALA A 113 -1.88 1.25 9.43
C ALA A 113 -1.17 0.39 8.37
N LEU A 114 -1.91 -0.48 7.71
CA LEU A 114 -1.40 -1.41 6.71
C LEU A 114 -2.32 -1.41 5.49
N PHE A 115 -1.77 -1.03 4.33
CA PHE A 115 -2.49 -0.97 3.07
C PHE A 115 -1.66 -1.60 1.96
N LEU A 116 -2.24 -2.55 1.26
CA LEU A 116 -1.64 -3.12 0.06
C LEU A 116 -2.19 -2.38 -1.16
N LEU A 117 -1.36 -1.55 -1.78
CA LEU A 117 -1.66 -0.88 -3.03
C LEU A 117 -1.47 -1.86 -4.18
N VAL A 118 -2.47 -2.02 -5.02
CA VAL A 118 -2.49 -2.95 -6.16
C VAL A 118 -2.65 -2.14 -7.44
N ILE A 119 -1.73 -2.31 -8.37
CA ILE A 119 -1.75 -1.67 -9.68
C ILE A 119 -1.93 -2.75 -10.74
N ASN A 120 -3.08 -2.74 -11.41
CA ASN A 120 -3.40 -3.66 -12.49
C ASN A 120 -3.34 -2.91 -13.84
N PRO A 121 -2.28 -3.11 -14.63
CA PRO A 121 -2.10 -2.41 -15.90
C PRO A 121 -3.07 -2.90 -17.00
N ASP A 122 -3.49 -4.15 -16.95
CA ASP A 122 -4.39 -4.75 -17.96
C ASP A 122 -5.80 -4.17 -17.84
N LYS A 123 -6.26 -3.96 -16.59
CA LYS A 123 -7.54 -3.31 -16.29
C LYS A 123 -7.42 -1.78 -16.19
N GLN A 124 -6.22 -1.23 -16.26
CA GLN A 124 -5.92 0.18 -15.99
C GLN A 124 -6.55 0.67 -14.68
N LYS A 125 -6.31 -0.09 -13.63
CA LYS A 125 -7.00 0.05 -12.35
C LYS A 125 -6.01 0.09 -11.20
N ILE A 126 -6.29 0.96 -10.22
CA ILE A 126 -5.64 0.97 -8.91
C ILE A 126 -6.66 0.47 -7.90
N GLN A 127 -6.24 -0.41 -6.99
CA GLN A 127 -7.03 -0.87 -5.85
C GLN A 127 -6.19 -0.77 -4.58
N VAL A 128 -6.86 -0.70 -3.44
CA VAL A 128 -6.21 -0.70 -2.12
C VAL A 128 -6.87 -1.76 -1.26
N ILE A 129 -6.10 -2.71 -0.77
CA ILE A 129 -6.58 -3.68 0.22
C ILE A 129 -6.14 -3.20 1.60
N GLY A 130 -7.10 -2.89 2.45
CA GLY A 130 -6.82 -2.51 3.83
C GLY A 130 -6.70 -3.75 4.72
N ILE A 131 -5.66 -3.78 5.54
CA ILE A 131 -5.37 -4.87 6.48
C ILE A 131 -5.57 -4.34 7.89
N ASN A 132 -6.46 -4.96 8.66
CA ASN A 132 -6.67 -4.58 10.07
C ASN A 132 -5.37 -4.87 10.85
N ARG A 133 -4.84 -3.88 11.56
CA ARG A 133 -3.61 -4.03 12.33
C ARG A 133 -3.65 -5.11 13.42
N ASN A 134 -4.86 -5.41 13.90
CA ASN A 134 -5.09 -6.44 14.92
C ASN A 134 -5.27 -7.84 14.33
N THR A 135 -5.08 -8.03 13.01
CA THR A 135 -5.18 -9.34 12.37
C THR A 135 -4.24 -10.33 13.04
N MET A 136 -4.83 -11.42 13.54
CA MET A 136 -4.09 -12.51 14.13
C MET A 136 -3.55 -13.43 13.04
N THR A 137 -2.24 -13.48 12.91
CA THR A 137 -1.52 -14.27 11.91
C THR A 137 -0.19 -14.76 12.46
N ASP A 138 0.53 -15.56 11.70
CA ASP A 138 1.90 -15.94 12.00
C ASP A 138 2.81 -14.71 12.03
N VAL A 139 3.45 -14.50 13.17
CA VAL A 139 4.42 -13.43 13.42
C VAL A 139 5.74 -14.07 13.88
N ASP A 140 6.80 -13.75 13.18
CA ASP A 140 8.14 -14.19 13.51
C ASP A 140 8.70 -13.36 14.66
N ILE A 141 9.10 -14.05 15.72
CA ILE A 141 9.67 -13.45 16.92
C ILE A 141 11.18 -13.55 16.85
N TYR A 142 11.84 -12.43 17.06
CA TYR A 142 13.30 -12.31 17.10
C TYR A 142 13.74 -11.88 18.50
N ASP A 143 14.96 -12.26 18.88
CA ASP A 143 15.57 -11.81 20.12
C ASP A 143 16.19 -10.41 19.98
N GLU A 144 16.75 -9.89 21.06
CA GLU A 144 17.42 -8.59 21.10
C GLU A 144 18.65 -8.48 20.17
N TYR A 145 19.14 -9.59 19.66
CA TYR A 145 20.27 -9.67 18.72
C TYR A 145 19.83 -9.88 17.27
N GLY A 146 18.52 -9.82 16.99
CA GLY A 146 17.97 -10.06 15.67
C GLY A 146 17.95 -11.55 15.25
N SER A 147 18.15 -12.49 16.19
CA SER A 147 18.12 -13.91 15.87
C SER A 147 16.67 -14.42 15.96
N TYR A 148 16.23 -15.15 14.94
CA TYR A 148 14.93 -15.80 14.95
C TYR A 148 14.79 -16.77 16.13
N VAL A 149 13.70 -16.64 16.87
CA VAL A 149 13.39 -17.49 18.05
C VAL A 149 12.27 -18.48 17.72
N THR A 150 11.14 -18.00 17.24
CA THR A 150 9.95 -18.82 16.96
C THR A 150 8.94 -18.02 16.15
N THR A 151 7.95 -18.71 15.59
CA THR A 151 6.75 -18.08 15.01
C THR A 151 5.57 -18.28 15.96
N GLN A 152 4.76 -17.26 16.17
CA GLN A 152 3.57 -17.28 17.01
C GLN A 152 2.40 -16.56 16.34
N ILE A 153 1.18 -16.98 16.66
CA ILE A 153 -0.01 -16.22 16.29
C ILE A 153 -0.06 -14.95 17.16
N ALA A 154 0.05 -13.79 16.49
CA ALA A 154 -0.02 -12.47 17.12
C ALA A 154 -0.64 -11.44 16.17
N GLN A 155 -0.87 -10.22 16.65
CA GLN A 155 -1.32 -9.13 15.79
C GLN A 155 -0.27 -8.81 14.73
N ILE A 156 -0.65 -8.74 13.47
CA ILE A 156 0.26 -8.47 12.34
C ILE A 156 1.07 -7.18 12.50
N ALA A 157 0.50 -6.18 13.17
CA ALA A 157 1.14 -4.88 13.40
C ALA A 157 2.45 -4.96 14.19
N VAL A 158 2.63 -5.97 15.05
CA VAL A 158 3.82 -6.08 15.89
C VAL A 158 5.05 -6.59 15.14
N GLN A 159 4.86 -7.17 13.94
CA GLN A 159 5.97 -7.74 13.16
C GLN A 159 7.05 -6.69 12.85
N HIS A 160 6.66 -5.46 12.51
CA HIS A 160 7.60 -4.38 12.25
C HIS A 160 8.49 -4.06 13.45
N GLY A 161 7.98 -4.23 14.66
CA GLY A 161 8.71 -3.94 15.90
C GLY A 161 9.91 -4.83 16.16
N PHE A 162 10.00 -6.01 15.53
CA PHE A 162 11.07 -6.98 15.76
C PHE A 162 12.37 -6.73 14.98
N GLY A 163 12.38 -5.79 14.04
CA GLY A 163 13.56 -5.44 13.25
C GLY A 163 14.28 -4.20 13.78
N ASP A 164 15.09 -3.62 12.92
CA ASP A 164 15.95 -2.46 13.17
C ASP A 164 15.22 -1.11 13.16
N GLY A 165 13.90 -1.09 12.98
CA GLY A 165 13.10 0.13 12.82
C GLY A 165 13.21 0.78 11.44
N VAL A 166 14.03 0.23 10.55
CA VAL A 166 14.25 0.70 9.18
C VAL A 166 14.03 -0.46 8.19
N GLU A 167 15.03 -0.85 7.44
CA GLU A 167 14.91 -1.78 6.32
C GLU A 167 14.53 -3.20 6.74
N GLU A 168 15.13 -3.72 7.82
CA GLU A 168 14.86 -5.07 8.30
C GLU A 168 13.45 -5.18 8.86
N SER A 169 13.00 -4.21 9.65
CA SER A 169 11.61 -4.10 10.14
C SER A 169 10.60 -4.11 8.99
N CYS A 170 10.88 -3.34 7.93
CA CYS A 170 10.02 -3.30 6.76
C CYS A 170 9.94 -4.66 6.05
N LYS A 171 11.08 -5.34 5.88
CA LYS A 171 11.14 -6.69 5.26
C LYS A 171 10.37 -7.72 6.07
N TYR A 172 10.48 -7.69 7.40
CA TYR A 172 9.71 -8.59 8.27
C TYR A 172 8.21 -8.34 8.11
N GLN A 173 7.79 -7.08 8.08
CA GLN A 173 6.37 -6.74 7.88
C GLN A 173 5.87 -7.14 6.48
N VAL A 174 6.67 -6.95 5.44
CA VAL A 174 6.37 -7.40 4.07
C VAL A 174 6.18 -8.91 4.05
N ASN A 175 7.07 -9.68 4.68
CA ASN A 175 6.96 -11.13 4.74
C ASN A 175 5.70 -11.59 5.48
N ALA A 176 5.35 -10.96 6.60
CA ALA A 176 4.14 -11.31 7.34
C ALA A 176 2.86 -11.04 6.51
N VAL A 177 2.81 -9.92 5.78
CA VAL A 177 1.69 -9.62 4.88
C VAL A 177 1.67 -10.59 3.70
N SER A 178 2.82 -10.84 3.06
CA SER A 178 2.93 -11.80 1.97
C SER A 178 2.41 -13.19 2.39
N ASN A 179 2.83 -13.68 3.56
CA ASN A 179 2.40 -14.98 4.09
C ASN A 179 0.89 -15.01 4.39
N MET A 180 0.33 -13.93 4.98
CA MET A 180 -1.11 -13.81 5.19
C MET A 180 -1.91 -13.93 3.88
N PHE A 181 -1.35 -13.45 2.77
CA PHE A 181 -1.92 -13.53 1.43
C PHE A 181 -1.37 -14.72 0.61
N TYR A 182 -1.06 -15.85 1.26
CA TYR A 182 -0.59 -17.08 0.62
C TYR A 182 0.69 -16.89 -0.20
N GLN A 183 1.65 -16.15 0.33
CA GLN A 183 2.93 -15.79 -0.31
C GLN A 183 2.75 -14.90 -1.55
N LEU A 184 1.74 -14.02 -1.54
CA LEU A 184 1.54 -13.03 -2.58
C LEU A 184 2.80 -12.17 -2.76
N PRO A 185 3.31 -12.00 -3.99
CA PRO A 185 4.42 -11.10 -4.25
C PRO A 185 4.12 -9.66 -3.84
N ILE A 186 5.06 -9.02 -3.12
CA ILE A 186 5.03 -7.60 -2.77
C ILE A 186 6.28 -6.96 -3.36
N HIS A 187 6.11 -6.04 -4.30
CA HIS A 187 7.16 -5.51 -5.18
C HIS A 187 7.92 -4.32 -4.56
N GLY A 188 7.41 -3.78 -3.47
CA GLY A 188 8.06 -2.71 -2.75
C GLY A 188 7.24 -2.26 -1.55
N TYR A 189 7.83 -1.39 -0.74
CA TYR A 189 7.19 -0.90 0.47
C TYR A 189 7.50 0.58 0.74
N ALA A 190 6.63 1.22 1.52
CA ALA A 190 6.89 2.50 2.17
C ALA A 190 6.36 2.49 3.60
N ALA A 191 7.26 2.59 4.58
CA ALA A 191 6.95 2.75 5.99
C ALA A 191 7.11 4.22 6.38
N ILE A 192 6.02 4.84 6.83
CA ILE A 192 5.91 6.27 7.06
C ILE A 192 5.58 6.50 8.54
N ASN A 193 6.45 7.23 9.24
CA ASN A 193 6.17 7.63 10.62
C ASN A 193 4.95 8.54 10.67
N MET A 194 4.10 8.36 11.68
CA MET A 194 2.84 9.12 11.77
C MET A 194 3.04 10.64 11.90
N SER A 195 4.21 11.09 12.33
CA SER A 195 4.57 12.52 12.33
C SER A 195 4.62 13.16 10.94
N ALA A 196 4.77 12.37 9.87
CA ALA A 196 4.77 12.89 8.49
C ALA A 196 3.35 13.25 7.99
N ILE A 197 2.30 12.78 8.65
CA ILE A 197 0.92 12.95 8.18
C ILE A 197 0.52 14.41 7.97
N PRO A 198 0.80 15.37 8.88
CA PRO A 198 0.53 16.78 8.65
C PRO A 198 1.17 17.30 7.36
N THR A 199 2.45 17.00 7.17
CA THR A 199 3.21 17.42 5.97
C THR A 199 2.63 16.83 4.68
N ILE A 200 2.32 15.52 4.68
CA ILE A 200 1.73 14.82 3.54
C ILE A 200 0.35 15.41 3.20
N ASN A 201 -0.51 15.57 4.21
CA ASN A 201 -1.84 16.13 4.04
C ASN A 201 -1.82 17.54 3.45
N ASP A 202 -1.00 18.42 4.04
CA ASP A 202 -0.94 19.84 3.65
C ASP A 202 -0.30 20.03 2.27
N SER A 203 0.62 19.14 1.89
CA SER A 203 1.27 19.17 0.56
C SER A 203 0.28 19.01 -0.59
N ILE A 204 -0.84 18.30 -0.39
CA ILE A 204 -1.91 18.15 -1.39
C ILE A 204 -3.04 19.18 -1.21
N GLY A 205 -2.90 20.12 -0.28
CA GLY A 205 -3.92 21.12 0.04
C GLY A 205 -4.98 20.64 1.02
N GLY A 206 -4.69 19.58 1.80
CA GLY A 206 -5.59 19.03 2.80
C GLY A 206 -6.70 18.13 2.26
N VAL A 207 -7.35 17.38 3.16
CA VAL A 207 -8.45 16.46 2.84
C VAL A 207 -9.71 16.91 3.58
N THR A 208 -10.86 16.91 2.91
CA THR A 208 -12.15 17.21 3.54
C THR A 208 -12.89 15.92 3.85
N VAL A 209 -13.22 15.70 5.14
CA VAL A 209 -13.91 14.50 5.63
C VAL A 209 -15.27 14.83 6.23
N ASP A 210 -16.19 13.87 6.21
CA ASP A 210 -17.33 13.85 7.11
C ASP A 210 -16.89 13.08 8.37
N VAL A 211 -16.81 13.75 9.51
CA VAL A 211 -16.21 13.18 10.74
C VAL A 211 -17.04 12.01 11.26
N LEU A 212 -16.46 10.79 11.28
CA LEU A 212 -17.17 9.55 11.58
C LEU A 212 -17.48 9.35 13.06
N GLU A 213 -16.64 9.90 13.96
CA GLU A 213 -16.85 9.82 15.42
C GLU A 213 -16.41 11.11 16.12
N ASP A 214 -16.85 11.31 17.37
CA ASP A 214 -16.47 12.49 18.15
C ASP A 214 -15.02 12.37 18.64
N LEU A 215 -14.15 13.21 18.09
CA LEU A 215 -12.74 13.30 18.46
C LEU A 215 -12.39 14.64 19.15
N THR A 216 -13.38 15.37 19.63
CA THR A 216 -13.21 16.69 20.28
C THR A 216 -12.30 16.67 21.51
N LYS A 217 -12.01 15.49 22.06
CA LYS A 217 -11.00 15.28 23.11
C LYS A 217 -9.59 15.66 22.62
N TRP A 218 -9.28 15.40 21.33
CA TRP A 218 -7.96 15.64 20.72
C TRP A 218 -7.95 16.93 19.90
N ASP A 219 -8.98 17.14 19.08
CA ASP A 219 -9.15 18.36 18.29
C ASP A 219 -10.62 18.82 18.33
N LYS A 220 -10.83 20.07 18.74
CA LYS A 220 -12.16 20.67 18.94
C LYS A 220 -12.97 20.78 17.64
N SER A 221 -12.34 20.80 16.49
CA SER A 221 -13.00 20.82 15.18
C SER A 221 -13.61 19.49 14.77
N LEU A 222 -13.12 18.37 15.33
CA LEU A 222 -13.47 17.02 14.93
C LEU A 222 -14.76 16.54 15.63
N VAL A 223 -15.88 17.21 15.36
CA VAL A 223 -17.21 16.87 15.88
C VAL A 223 -17.87 15.86 14.95
N LYS A 224 -18.38 14.75 15.50
CA LYS A 224 -19.08 13.71 14.71
C LYS A 224 -20.19 14.28 13.84
N GLY A 225 -20.17 13.91 12.56
CA GLY A 225 -21.16 14.30 11.55
C GLY A 225 -20.91 15.66 10.91
N GLU A 226 -19.93 16.43 11.40
CA GLU A 226 -19.53 17.69 10.75
C GLU A 226 -18.59 17.42 9.58
N LYS A 227 -18.64 18.32 8.57
CA LYS A 227 -17.71 18.31 7.46
C LYS A 227 -16.52 19.21 7.79
N VAL A 228 -15.34 18.61 7.90
CA VAL A 228 -14.12 19.29 8.31
C VAL A 228 -13.05 19.17 7.22
N HIS A 229 -12.42 20.30 6.89
CA HIS A 229 -11.21 20.32 6.09
C HIS A 229 -10.03 20.13 7.02
N LEU A 230 -9.32 19.00 6.86
CA LEU A 230 -8.20 18.62 7.69
C LEU A 230 -6.93 19.34 7.24
N GLU A 231 -6.31 20.07 8.15
CA GLU A 231 -5.02 20.75 7.95
C GLU A 231 -4.11 20.45 9.14
N GLY A 232 -2.81 20.28 8.88
CA GLY A 232 -1.81 20.04 9.91
C GLY A 232 -2.17 18.93 10.88
N GLU A 233 -2.10 19.22 12.18
CA GLU A 233 -2.35 18.26 13.25
C GLU A 233 -3.78 17.69 13.25
N SER A 234 -4.76 18.36 12.67
CA SER A 234 -6.13 17.82 12.59
C SER A 234 -6.19 16.55 11.76
N ALA A 235 -5.39 16.44 10.69
CA ALA A 235 -5.25 15.23 9.89
C ALA A 235 -4.63 14.09 10.73
N TYR A 236 -3.57 14.40 11.47
CA TYR A 236 -2.93 13.45 12.37
C TYR A 236 -3.90 12.91 13.41
N TYR A 237 -4.63 13.80 14.13
CA TYR A 237 -5.60 13.35 15.14
C TYR A 237 -6.73 12.55 14.50
N TYR A 238 -7.22 12.94 13.33
CA TYR A 238 -8.30 12.22 12.66
C TYR A 238 -7.96 10.75 12.39
N ILE A 239 -6.75 10.43 11.97
CA ILE A 239 -6.36 9.07 11.61
C ILE A 239 -5.69 8.26 12.73
N LYS A 240 -5.19 8.94 13.79
CA LYS A 240 -4.48 8.26 14.89
C LYS A 240 -5.30 8.16 16.18
N ALA A 241 -6.07 9.20 16.52
CA ALA A 241 -6.71 9.30 17.84
C ALA A 241 -7.67 8.14 18.08
N ARG A 242 -7.58 7.52 19.26
CA ARG A 242 -8.55 6.54 19.76
C ARG A 242 -8.53 6.52 21.29
N ASP A 243 -9.65 6.16 21.91
CA ASP A 243 -9.67 5.82 23.32
C ASP A 243 -9.52 4.32 23.51
N ILE A 244 -8.36 3.88 23.98
CA ILE A 244 -8.02 2.46 24.17
C ILE A 244 -8.90 1.74 25.18
N ASN A 245 -9.69 2.49 26.00
CA ASN A 245 -10.62 1.92 26.96
C ASN A 245 -11.98 1.60 26.34
N ILE A 246 -12.22 1.97 25.07
CA ILE A 246 -13.45 1.71 24.34
C ILE A 246 -13.25 0.52 23.43
N TYR A 247 -14.04 -0.54 23.63
CA TYR A 247 -14.07 -1.69 22.73
C TYR A 247 -14.54 -1.27 21.33
N GLY A 248 -13.90 -1.78 20.28
CA GLY A 248 -14.15 -1.40 18.89
C GLY A 248 -13.48 -0.08 18.46
N SER A 249 -12.70 0.55 19.34
CA SER A 249 -12.01 1.82 19.00
C SER A 249 -10.93 1.63 17.92
N SER A 250 -10.38 0.42 17.79
CA SER A 250 -9.45 0.08 16.72
C SER A 250 -10.14 0.03 15.36
N ASP A 251 -11.32 -0.56 15.29
CA ASP A 251 -12.11 -0.66 14.07
C ASP A 251 -12.61 0.72 13.64
N SER A 252 -13.11 1.56 14.59
CA SER A 252 -13.47 2.95 14.30
C SER A 252 -12.29 3.76 13.75
N ARG A 253 -11.06 3.55 14.26
CA ARG A 253 -9.86 4.16 13.72
C ARG A 253 -9.55 3.66 12.30
N TYR A 254 -9.66 2.37 12.06
CA TYR A 254 -9.47 1.77 10.74
C TYR A 254 -10.46 2.36 9.71
N ASP A 255 -11.73 2.53 10.07
CA ASP A 255 -12.74 3.15 9.20
C ASP A 255 -12.37 4.61 8.84
N ARG A 256 -11.83 5.39 9.79
CA ARG A 256 -11.35 6.76 9.55
C ARG A 256 -10.10 6.75 8.65
N GLN A 257 -9.17 5.84 8.84
CA GLN A 257 -7.99 5.67 7.98
C GLN A 257 -8.42 5.31 6.55
N LYS A 258 -9.38 4.41 6.40
CA LYS A 258 -9.97 4.04 5.10
C LYS A 258 -10.61 5.25 4.41
N GLN A 259 -11.46 5.99 5.11
CA GLN A 259 -12.09 7.20 4.56
C GLN A 259 -11.05 8.23 4.14
N TYR A 260 -10.09 8.51 5.03
CA TYR A 260 -9.03 9.48 4.76
C TYR A 260 -8.20 9.08 3.53
N LEU A 261 -7.73 7.84 3.46
CA LEU A 261 -6.88 7.38 2.37
C LEU A 261 -7.61 7.43 1.01
N ASN A 262 -8.89 7.07 0.96
CA ASN A 262 -9.70 7.19 -0.26
C ASN A 262 -9.75 8.64 -0.76
N LEU A 263 -10.04 9.57 0.15
CA LEU A 263 -10.13 11.00 -0.17
C LEU A 263 -8.76 11.61 -0.48
N PHE A 264 -7.71 11.17 0.22
CA PHE A 264 -6.34 11.56 -0.03
C PHE A 264 -5.89 11.17 -1.43
N ILE A 265 -6.06 9.91 -1.83
CA ILE A 265 -5.68 9.44 -3.18
C ILE A 265 -6.44 10.22 -4.25
N ALA A 266 -7.73 10.43 -4.09
CA ALA A 266 -8.53 11.20 -5.04
C ALA A 266 -8.04 12.65 -5.16
N THR A 267 -7.74 13.30 -4.02
CA THR A 267 -7.23 14.67 -3.98
C THR A 267 -5.83 14.78 -4.57
N ALA A 268 -4.91 13.89 -4.16
CA ALA A 268 -3.53 13.86 -4.64
C ALA A 268 -3.45 13.67 -6.16
N ARG A 269 -4.28 12.78 -6.72
CA ARG A 269 -4.35 12.56 -8.17
C ARG A 269 -4.85 13.80 -8.91
N LEU A 270 -5.85 14.49 -8.38
CA LEU A 270 -6.34 15.73 -8.97
C LEU A 270 -5.28 16.84 -8.95
N GLN A 271 -4.56 16.96 -7.84
CA GLN A 271 -3.47 17.95 -7.72
C GLN A 271 -2.28 17.61 -8.63
N ALA A 272 -1.89 16.32 -8.71
CA ALA A 272 -0.80 15.87 -9.57
C ALA A 272 -1.06 16.10 -11.07
N GLN A 273 -2.33 16.15 -11.51
CA GLN A 273 -2.67 16.55 -12.89
C GLN A 273 -2.30 18.01 -13.18
N ASN A 274 -2.32 18.89 -12.18
CA ASN A 274 -1.98 20.30 -12.30
C ASN A 274 -0.49 20.55 -11.98
N ASP A 275 0.10 19.73 -11.13
CA ASP A 275 1.51 19.79 -10.73
C ASP A 275 2.13 18.39 -10.77
N PRO A 276 2.78 18.01 -11.87
CA PRO A 276 3.42 16.69 -12.01
C PRO A 276 4.60 16.44 -11.06
N THR A 277 5.14 17.48 -10.42
CA THR A 277 6.27 17.35 -9.47
C THR A 277 5.79 17.07 -8.04
N LEU A 278 4.51 17.34 -7.75
CA LEU A 278 3.92 17.27 -6.42
C LEU A 278 4.33 16.02 -5.63
N ILE A 279 4.20 14.85 -6.24
CA ILE A 279 4.45 13.57 -5.53
C ILE A 279 5.93 13.38 -5.20
N VAL A 280 6.82 13.83 -6.10
CA VAL A 280 8.26 13.83 -5.85
C VAL A 280 8.61 14.83 -4.75
N ASP A 281 7.95 15.98 -4.73
CA ASP A 281 8.16 16.99 -3.69
C ASP A 281 7.65 16.50 -2.33
N VAL A 282 6.49 15.83 -2.29
CA VAL A 282 5.98 15.14 -1.08
C VAL A 282 6.98 14.09 -0.61
N TYR A 283 7.42 13.20 -1.49
CA TYR A 283 8.41 12.17 -1.18
C TYR A 283 9.66 12.77 -0.53
N ASN A 284 10.23 13.81 -1.14
CA ASN A 284 11.43 14.47 -0.62
C ASN A 284 11.19 15.18 0.72
N SER A 285 9.98 15.73 0.93
CA SER A 285 9.65 16.47 2.17
C SER A 285 9.54 15.59 3.40
N ILE A 286 9.26 14.29 3.22
CA ILE A 286 9.11 13.32 4.31
C ILE A 286 10.23 12.28 4.36
N ALA A 287 11.29 12.46 3.57
CA ALA A 287 12.35 11.47 3.43
C ALA A 287 13.02 11.07 4.75
N SER A 288 13.14 12.00 5.73
CA SER A 288 13.65 11.66 7.07
C SER A 288 12.66 10.90 7.96
N GLN A 289 11.39 10.85 7.57
CA GLN A 289 10.30 10.21 8.32
C GLN A 289 9.75 8.96 7.59
N MET A 290 10.48 8.47 6.58
CA MET A 290 10.06 7.35 5.75
C MET A 290 11.20 6.40 5.49
N THR A 291 10.92 5.10 5.56
CA THR A 291 11.78 4.04 5.03
C THR A 291 11.09 3.39 3.85
N THR A 292 11.76 3.34 2.70
CA THR A 292 11.18 2.77 1.48
C THR A 292 12.27 2.18 0.59
N ASP A 293 11.92 1.14 -0.15
CA ASP A 293 12.72 0.60 -1.26
C ASP A 293 12.24 1.08 -2.63
N ILE A 294 11.23 1.97 -2.66
CA ILE A 294 10.73 2.59 -3.88
C ILE A 294 11.59 3.84 -4.17
N THR A 295 12.29 3.81 -5.29
CA THR A 295 13.15 4.93 -5.69
C THR A 295 12.35 6.06 -6.37
N VAL A 296 12.91 7.27 -6.44
CA VAL A 296 12.24 8.43 -7.07
C VAL A 296 11.96 8.19 -8.56
N ASP A 297 12.81 7.46 -9.25
CA ASP A 297 12.63 7.09 -10.65
C ASP A 297 11.50 6.05 -10.83
N GLU A 298 11.40 5.05 -9.95
CA GLU A 298 10.26 4.12 -9.90
C GLU A 298 8.95 4.86 -9.63
N LEU A 299 8.94 5.75 -8.64
CA LEU A 299 7.78 6.59 -8.32
C LEU A 299 7.36 7.46 -9.52
N SER A 300 8.32 8.09 -10.19
CA SER A 300 8.07 8.92 -11.38
C SER A 300 7.50 8.09 -12.54
N TYR A 301 8.00 6.87 -12.73
CA TYR A 301 7.46 5.93 -13.71
C TYR A 301 6.02 5.53 -13.36
N LEU A 302 5.77 5.10 -12.13
CA LEU A 302 4.45 4.71 -11.64
C LEU A 302 3.44 5.84 -11.83
N MET A 303 3.76 7.05 -11.40
CA MET A 303 2.90 8.23 -11.54
C MET A 303 2.53 8.50 -12.99
N SER A 304 3.52 8.50 -13.89
CA SER A 304 3.28 8.77 -15.31
C SER A 304 2.44 7.68 -15.97
N ASN A 305 2.67 6.42 -15.60
CA ASN A 305 2.00 5.27 -16.21
C ASN A 305 0.57 5.07 -15.69
N THR A 306 0.32 5.40 -14.41
CA THR A 306 -0.99 5.19 -13.77
C THR A 306 -1.88 6.43 -13.76
N SER A 307 -1.46 7.54 -14.35
CA SER A 307 -2.20 8.82 -14.33
C SER A 307 -3.63 8.71 -14.90
N GLY A 308 -3.83 7.82 -15.88
CA GLY A 308 -5.13 7.54 -16.50
C GLY A 308 -5.90 6.37 -15.87
N TYR A 309 -5.34 5.66 -14.88
CA TYR A 309 -6.00 4.49 -14.29
C TYR A 309 -7.21 4.89 -13.44
N SER A 310 -8.20 4.02 -13.37
CA SER A 310 -9.37 4.24 -12.51
C SER A 310 -9.03 4.01 -11.03
N PHE A 311 -9.65 4.78 -10.16
CA PHE A 311 -9.70 4.59 -8.71
C PHE A 311 -10.95 5.28 -8.16
N GLY A 312 -11.77 4.57 -7.40
CA GLY A 312 -13.00 5.08 -6.80
C GLY A 312 -13.28 4.42 -5.44
N ALA A 313 -14.42 4.70 -4.86
CA ALA A 313 -14.77 4.21 -3.53
C ALA A 313 -14.82 2.68 -3.44
N ASP A 314 -15.25 2.02 -4.53
CA ASP A 314 -15.36 0.54 -4.60
C ASP A 314 -13.99 -0.14 -4.81
N ASP A 315 -12.93 0.63 -5.06
CA ASP A 315 -11.57 0.13 -5.25
C ASP A 315 -10.80 0.02 -3.93
N PHE A 316 -11.41 0.45 -2.83
CA PHE A 316 -10.91 0.17 -1.49
C PHE A 316 -11.57 -1.11 -0.95
N ILE A 317 -10.77 -2.17 -0.86
CA ILE A 317 -11.18 -3.50 -0.46
C ILE A 317 -10.87 -3.69 1.03
N SER A 318 -11.86 -4.08 1.81
CA SER A 318 -11.68 -4.53 3.20
C SER A 318 -11.80 -6.05 3.24
N ILE A 319 -11.01 -6.70 4.06
CA ILE A 319 -11.11 -8.12 4.34
C ILE A 319 -12.10 -8.30 5.48
N ASP A 320 -13.09 -9.16 5.29
CA ASP A 320 -14.09 -9.47 6.31
C ASP A 320 -13.49 -10.34 7.43
N GLY A 321 -14.07 -10.25 8.62
CA GLY A 321 -13.59 -10.99 9.78
C GLY A 321 -14.33 -10.57 11.06
N GLU A 322 -13.87 -11.09 12.18
CA GLU A 322 -14.47 -10.84 13.49
C GLU A 322 -13.47 -10.26 14.48
N THR A 323 -13.81 -9.11 15.07
CA THR A 323 -13.05 -8.54 16.19
C THR A 323 -13.51 -9.18 17.51
N LYS A 324 -12.56 -9.70 18.28
CA LYS A 324 -12.76 -10.27 19.63
C LYS A 324 -11.87 -9.57 20.63
N MET A 325 -12.31 -9.55 21.89
CA MET A 325 -11.42 -9.15 22.98
C MET A 325 -10.59 -10.36 23.40
N GLY A 326 -9.28 -10.29 23.17
CA GLY A 326 -8.34 -11.22 23.74
C GLY A 326 -8.02 -10.94 25.21
N ASP A 327 -6.98 -11.55 25.75
CA ASP A 327 -6.60 -11.37 27.17
C ASP A 327 -6.25 -9.92 27.53
N LYS A 328 -5.69 -9.16 26.61
CA LYS A 328 -5.21 -7.78 26.83
C LYS A 328 -5.64 -6.78 25.77
N TYR A 329 -5.82 -7.23 24.53
CA TYR A 329 -6.02 -6.39 23.35
C TYR A 329 -7.14 -6.93 22.47
N GLU A 330 -7.68 -6.09 21.61
CA GLU A 330 -8.58 -6.51 20.52
C GLU A 330 -7.80 -7.35 19.51
N GLU A 331 -8.39 -8.47 19.08
CA GLU A 331 -7.86 -9.42 18.12
C GLU A 331 -8.83 -9.49 16.95
N PHE A 332 -8.33 -9.43 15.71
CA PHE A 332 -9.14 -9.55 14.51
C PHE A 332 -8.82 -10.89 13.83
N TYR A 333 -9.83 -11.69 13.64
CA TYR A 333 -9.76 -12.99 12.97
C TYR A 333 -10.38 -12.87 11.59
N VAL A 334 -9.56 -13.04 10.56
CA VAL A 334 -9.95 -12.95 9.15
C VAL A 334 -10.93 -14.08 8.82
N ASP A 335 -11.94 -13.78 8.00
CA ASP A 335 -12.72 -14.77 7.30
C ASP A 335 -11.89 -15.29 6.12
N GLU A 336 -11.39 -16.52 6.23
CA GLU A 336 -10.50 -17.12 5.24
C GLU A 336 -11.17 -17.31 3.88
N ASP A 337 -12.47 -17.58 3.85
CA ASP A 337 -13.24 -17.73 2.60
C ASP A 337 -13.35 -16.36 1.89
N ASP A 338 -13.58 -15.29 2.63
CA ASP A 338 -13.60 -13.93 2.10
C ASP A 338 -12.22 -13.48 1.60
N LEU A 339 -11.16 -13.74 2.39
CA LEU A 339 -9.79 -13.44 1.97
C LEU A 339 -9.44 -14.16 0.66
N TYR A 340 -9.74 -15.46 0.60
CA TYR A 340 -9.49 -16.26 -0.59
C TYR A 340 -10.24 -15.71 -1.81
N GLN A 341 -11.54 -15.40 -1.67
CA GLN A 341 -12.35 -14.80 -2.73
C GLN A 341 -11.76 -13.49 -3.21
N LYS A 342 -11.34 -12.60 -2.29
CA LYS A 342 -10.74 -11.30 -2.63
C LYS A 342 -9.41 -11.44 -3.37
N ILE A 343 -8.60 -12.44 -3.00
CA ILE A 343 -7.37 -12.74 -3.73
C ILE A 343 -7.69 -13.16 -5.16
N ILE A 344 -8.67 -14.04 -5.36
CA ILE A 344 -9.11 -14.44 -6.71
C ILE A 344 -9.62 -13.24 -7.50
N ASP A 345 -10.49 -12.42 -6.93
CA ASP A 345 -11.11 -11.29 -7.64
C ASP A 345 -10.12 -10.21 -8.06
N VAL A 346 -9.06 -10.02 -7.27
CA VAL A 346 -8.08 -8.97 -7.48
C VAL A 346 -6.92 -9.43 -8.35
N PHE A 347 -6.38 -10.62 -8.09
CA PHE A 347 -5.08 -11.06 -8.64
C PHE A 347 -5.20 -12.11 -9.74
N TYR A 348 -6.38 -12.65 -9.97
CA TYR A 348 -6.57 -13.72 -10.95
C TYR A 348 -7.57 -13.31 -12.04
N GLU A 349 -7.49 -14.01 -13.16
CA GLU A 349 -8.42 -13.88 -14.27
C GLU A 349 -9.03 -15.23 -14.61
N LYS A 350 -10.34 -15.25 -14.86
CA LYS A 350 -11.04 -16.47 -15.21
C LYS A 350 -10.56 -16.99 -16.56
N VAL A 351 -10.17 -18.26 -16.62
CA VAL A 351 -9.77 -18.92 -17.88
C VAL A 351 -11.04 -19.32 -18.64
N GLU A 352 -11.23 -18.73 -19.81
CA GLU A 352 -12.39 -19.00 -20.65
C GLU A 352 -12.25 -20.34 -21.40
N GLY A 353 -13.37 -21.08 -21.50
CA GLY A 353 -13.45 -22.32 -22.32
C GLY A 353 -12.85 -23.56 -21.65
N VAL A 354 -12.48 -23.48 -20.39
CA VAL A 354 -12.00 -24.60 -19.56
C VAL A 354 -12.98 -24.78 -18.40
N ASN A 355 -13.68 -25.90 -18.32
CA ASN A 355 -14.63 -26.25 -17.26
C ASN A 355 -14.13 -27.45 -16.46
#